data_396fbb25be62eaacf1beaca9606e6fbc
#
_entry.id   396fbb25be62eaacf1beaca9606e6fbc
#
_cell.length_a   1.000
_cell.length_b   1.000
_cell.length_c   1.000
_cell.angle_alpha   90.00
_cell.angle_beta   90.00
_cell.angle_gamma   90.00
#
_symmetry.space_group_name_H-M   'P 1'
#
loop_
_entity.id
_entity.type
_entity.pdbx_description
1 polymer ?
#
loop_
_entity_poly.entity_id
_entity_poly.type
_entity_poly.pdbx_seq_one_letter_code
_entity_poly.pdbx_strand_id
1 'polypeptide(L)'
;MPAVDVTRLRVALARLSRRLRKHELAGLTPTQLAALATVERSGPMRLGDLAAVEGIAPSTLTRLVTALEESGYVRRHADPSDARASTLAITPRGHDMLERLRTETTLELAASLRLLTPAQRAALAEALPVLEQLAEAPGADPAGARA
;
A
#
# COMPACT_ATOMS: atom_id res chain seq x y z
N MET A 1 -23.69 -24.89 -2.21
CA MET A 1 -22.94 -23.65 -2.47
C MET A 1 -21.48 -24.04 -2.77
N PRO A 2 -20.91 -23.65 -3.88
CA PRO A 2 -19.49 -23.89 -4.07
C PRO A 2 -18.71 -23.09 -3.02
N ALA A 3 -17.93 -23.79 -2.20
CA ALA A 3 -17.06 -23.14 -1.24
C ALA A 3 -15.94 -22.39 -1.99
N VAL A 4 -15.64 -21.18 -1.56
CA VAL A 4 -14.50 -20.42 -2.12
C VAL A 4 -13.21 -21.14 -1.73
N ASP A 5 -12.43 -21.54 -2.71
CA ASP A 5 -11.10 -22.11 -2.47
C ASP A 5 -10.15 -20.99 -2.01
N VAL A 6 -9.95 -20.94 -0.70
CA VAL A 6 -9.13 -19.91 -0.03
C VAL A 6 -7.69 -19.91 -0.54
N THR A 7 -7.13 -21.10 -0.83
CA THR A 7 -5.76 -21.21 -1.34
C THR A 7 -5.64 -20.63 -2.74
N ARG A 8 -6.58 -20.95 -3.62
CA ARG A 8 -6.60 -20.39 -4.98
C ARG A 8 -6.82 -18.89 -4.96
N LEU A 9 -7.75 -18.40 -4.13
CA LEU A 9 -8.00 -16.96 -3.99
C LEU A 9 -6.74 -16.22 -3.52
N ARG A 10 -6.09 -16.71 -2.45
CA ARG A 10 -4.85 -16.14 -1.94
C ARG A 10 -3.75 -16.06 -3.02
N VAL A 11 -3.57 -17.16 -3.76
CA VAL A 11 -2.55 -17.20 -4.83
C VAL A 11 -2.89 -16.25 -5.96
N ALA A 12 -4.16 -16.18 -6.37
CA ALA A 12 -4.62 -15.26 -7.42
C ALA A 12 -4.39 -13.80 -7.03
N LEU A 13 -4.79 -13.40 -5.83
CA LEU A 13 -4.59 -12.06 -5.31
C LEU A 13 -3.10 -11.70 -5.21
N ALA A 14 -2.26 -12.62 -4.70
CA ALA A 14 -0.82 -12.39 -4.60
C ALA A 14 -0.14 -12.21 -5.97
N ARG A 15 -0.54 -13.02 -6.97
CA ARG A 15 -0.02 -12.91 -8.34
C ARG A 15 -0.46 -11.62 -9.01
N LEU A 16 -1.75 -11.28 -8.90
CA LEU A 16 -2.30 -10.06 -9.47
C LEU A 16 -1.63 -8.82 -8.85
N SER A 17 -1.57 -8.76 -7.52
CA SER A 17 -0.91 -7.70 -6.79
C SER A 17 0.57 -7.53 -7.17
N ARG A 18 1.31 -8.64 -7.34
CA ARG A 18 2.71 -8.61 -7.80
C ARG A 18 2.84 -8.07 -9.21
N ARG A 19 1.93 -8.50 -10.12
CA ARG A 19 1.93 -8.04 -11.52
C ARG A 19 1.69 -6.54 -11.58
N LEU A 20 0.68 -6.04 -10.89
CA LEU A 20 0.34 -4.61 -10.85
C LEU A 20 1.47 -3.77 -10.25
N ARG A 21 2.17 -4.27 -9.23
CA ARG A 21 3.32 -3.58 -8.62
C ARG A 21 4.60 -3.59 -9.47
N LYS A 22 4.71 -4.45 -10.45
CA LYS A 22 5.95 -4.60 -11.25
C LYS A 22 6.28 -3.34 -12.07
N HIS A 23 5.28 -2.55 -12.39
CA HIS A 23 5.41 -1.27 -13.11
C HIS A 23 5.45 -0.05 -12.16
N GLU A 24 5.06 -0.24 -10.89
CA GLU A 24 4.90 0.84 -9.91
C GLU A 24 6.21 1.37 -9.32
N LEU A 25 7.30 0.65 -9.47
CA LEU A 25 8.42 0.93 -8.59
C LEU A 25 9.27 2.15 -8.98
N ALA A 26 9.04 2.85 -10.07
CA ALA A 26 9.70 4.11 -10.45
C ALA A 26 11.00 4.44 -9.64
N GLY A 27 11.80 3.42 -9.30
CA GLY A 27 12.97 3.51 -8.44
C GLY A 27 12.71 3.36 -6.94
N LEU A 28 11.47 3.16 -6.49
CA LEU A 28 11.13 2.90 -5.09
C LEU A 28 11.04 1.39 -4.82
N THR A 29 11.45 0.98 -3.63
CA THR A 29 11.16 -0.39 -3.14
C THR A 29 9.70 -0.50 -2.72
N PRO A 30 9.11 -1.73 -2.65
CA PRO A 30 7.77 -1.92 -2.12
C PRO A 30 7.55 -1.33 -0.73
N THR A 31 8.56 -1.43 0.14
CA THR A 31 8.51 -0.88 1.50
C THR A 31 8.54 0.65 1.50
N GLN A 32 9.33 1.27 0.61
CA GLN A 32 9.33 2.73 0.44
C GLN A 32 7.98 3.24 -0.06
N LEU A 33 7.39 2.54 -1.03
CA LEU A 33 6.07 2.89 -1.55
C LEU A 33 4.98 2.76 -0.50
N ALA A 34 4.98 1.67 0.29
CA ALA A 34 4.04 1.48 1.39
C ALA A 34 4.16 2.60 2.45
N ALA A 35 5.38 2.92 2.87
CA ALA A 35 5.63 3.99 3.82
C ALA A 35 5.16 5.36 3.29
N LEU A 36 5.45 5.67 2.02
CA LEU A 36 5.01 6.92 1.38
C LEU A 36 3.48 7.03 1.34
N ALA A 37 2.78 5.94 0.96
CA ALA A 37 1.33 5.87 0.95
C ALA A 37 0.72 6.00 2.36
N THR A 38 1.38 5.45 3.38
CA THR A 38 0.95 5.60 4.77
C THR A 38 1.06 7.04 5.25
N VAL A 39 2.18 7.72 4.95
CA VAL A 39 2.36 9.13 5.28
C VAL A 39 1.33 10.02 4.56
N GLU A 40 1.03 9.73 3.29
CA GLU A 40 -0.03 10.46 2.56
C GLU A 40 -1.39 10.32 3.24
N ARG A 41 -1.79 9.09 3.57
CA ARG A 41 -3.10 8.79 4.15
C ARG A 41 -3.28 9.33 5.56
N SER A 42 -2.24 9.23 6.38
CA SER A 42 -2.30 9.59 7.81
C SER A 42 -1.97 11.05 8.08
N GLY A 43 -1.43 11.76 7.08
CA GLY A 43 -0.89 13.11 7.27
C GLY A 43 0.45 13.11 8.01
N PRO A 44 0.90 14.25 8.51
CA PRO A 44 2.15 14.33 9.25
C PRO A 44 2.15 13.37 10.44
N MET A 45 3.18 12.53 10.55
CA MET A 45 3.27 11.52 11.60
C MET A 45 4.71 11.35 12.09
N ARG A 46 4.87 10.88 13.31
CA ARG A 46 6.19 10.61 13.88
C ARG A 46 6.83 9.38 13.25
N LEU A 47 8.16 9.36 13.17
CA LEU A 47 8.89 8.21 12.61
C LEU A 47 8.62 6.92 13.39
N GLY A 48 8.52 7.00 14.72
CA GLY A 48 8.18 5.84 15.54
C GLY A 48 6.82 5.25 15.23
N ASP A 49 5.82 6.09 14.96
CA ASP A 49 4.47 5.66 14.59
C ASP A 49 4.48 5.00 13.20
N LEU A 50 5.22 5.57 12.25
CA LEU A 50 5.39 4.96 10.93
C LEU A 50 6.09 3.59 11.01
N ALA A 51 7.13 3.47 11.84
CA ALA A 51 7.80 2.18 12.07
C ALA A 51 6.84 1.13 12.63
N ALA A 52 5.98 1.51 13.58
CA ALA A 52 4.99 0.62 14.17
C ALA A 52 3.93 0.19 13.13
N VAL A 53 3.40 1.12 12.34
CA VAL A 53 2.41 0.82 11.29
C VAL A 53 2.97 -0.09 10.22
N GLU A 54 4.19 0.18 9.76
CA GLU A 54 4.85 -0.63 8.72
C GLU A 54 5.47 -1.94 9.24
N GLY A 55 5.53 -2.12 10.56
CA GLY A 55 6.12 -3.32 11.18
C GLY A 55 7.62 -3.48 10.91
N ILE A 56 8.36 -2.38 10.82
CA ILE A 56 9.79 -2.37 10.52
C ILE A 56 10.62 -1.77 11.67
N ALA A 57 11.89 -2.22 11.78
CA ALA A 57 12.78 -1.71 12.81
C ALA A 57 13.08 -0.21 12.60
N PRO A 58 13.22 0.58 13.69
CA PRO A 58 13.49 2.02 13.60
C PRO A 58 14.73 2.38 12.78
N SER A 59 15.79 1.58 12.86
CA SER A 59 17.02 1.78 12.06
C SER A 59 16.80 1.58 10.57
N THR A 60 15.97 0.61 10.19
CA THR A 60 15.58 0.36 8.80
C THR A 60 14.70 1.50 8.29
N LEU A 61 13.73 1.95 9.11
CA LEU A 61 12.89 3.09 8.76
C LEU A 61 13.71 4.36 8.54
N THR A 62 14.69 4.65 9.39
CA THR A 62 15.53 5.85 9.24
C THR A 62 16.21 5.89 7.88
N ARG A 63 16.79 4.77 7.42
CA ARG A 63 17.41 4.68 6.09
C ARG A 63 16.39 4.83 4.96
N LEU A 64 15.22 4.21 5.11
CA LEU A 64 14.13 4.29 4.15
C LEU A 64 13.65 5.73 4.00
N VAL A 65 13.41 6.41 5.12
CA VAL A 65 12.95 7.82 5.14
C VAL A 65 14.01 8.74 4.54
N THR A 66 15.30 8.52 4.85
CA THR A 66 16.38 9.31 4.24
C THR A 66 16.36 9.22 2.71
N ALA A 67 16.19 8.02 2.16
CA ALA A 67 16.09 7.83 0.71
C ALA A 67 14.85 8.53 0.10
N LEU A 68 13.70 8.49 0.79
CA LEU A 68 12.49 9.20 0.36
C LEU A 68 12.67 10.74 0.42
N GLU A 69 13.40 11.21 1.41
CA GLU A 69 13.71 12.64 1.61
C GLU A 69 14.69 13.15 0.54
N GLU A 70 15.74 12.38 0.23
CA GLU A 70 16.68 12.67 -0.86
C GLU A 70 16.00 12.70 -2.22
N SER A 71 14.98 11.87 -2.42
CA SER A 71 14.14 11.86 -3.63
C SER A 71 13.15 13.03 -3.66
N GLY A 72 13.00 13.76 -2.56
CA GLY A 72 12.08 14.88 -2.43
C GLY A 72 10.60 14.48 -2.26
N TYR A 73 10.31 13.23 -1.90
CA TYR A 73 8.94 12.74 -1.74
C TYR A 73 8.36 13.00 -0.36
N VAL A 74 9.21 13.12 0.65
CA VAL A 74 8.82 13.45 2.02
C VAL A 74 9.71 14.56 2.56
N ARG A 75 9.27 15.22 3.63
CA ARG A 75 10.01 16.22 4.37
C ARG A 75 9.84 16.01 5.87
N ARG A 76 10.94 16.14 6.60
CA ARG A 76 10.91 16.19 8.06
C ARG A 76 10.62 17.59 8.55
N HIS A 77 9.80 17.69 9.59
CA HIS A 77 9.52 18.90 10.32
C HIS A 77 9.80 18.66 11.81
N ALA A 78 10.28 19.68 12.50
CA ALA A 78 10.33 19.63 13.95
C ALA A 78 8.91 19.47 14.51
N ASP A 79 8.74 18.57 15.51
CA ASP A 79 7.44 18.41 16.17
C ASP A 79 7.17 19.67 17.02
N PRO A 80 6.02 20.38 16.81
CA PRO A 80 5.69 21.56 17.58
C PRO A 80 5.58 21.31 19.10
N SER A 81 5.26 20.07 19.48
CA SER A 81 5.08 19.67 20.89
C SER A 81 6.35 19.11 21.55
N ASP A 82 7.35 18.71 20.77
CA ASP A 82 8.61 18.14 21.26
C ASP A 82 9.76 18.44 20.29
N ALA A 83 10.65 19.33 20.70
CA ALA A 83 11.81 19.73 19.90
C ALA A 83 12.81 18.59 19.60
N ARG A 84 12.70 17.44 20.28
CA ARG A 84 13.53 16.25 20.07
C ARG A 84 12.92 15.28 19.08
N ALA A 85 11.64 15.42 18.76
CA ALA A 85 10.93 14.60 17.83
C ALA A 85 10.79 15.30 16.48
N SER A 86 10.71 14.52 15.40
CA SER A 86 10.40 15.00 14.07
C SER A 86 9.18 14.29 13.53
N THR A 87 8.34 15.03 12.81
CA THR A 87 7.24 14.50 12.03
C THR A 87 7.65 14.42 10.56
N LEU A 88 7.12 13.43 9.88
CA LEU A 88 7.30 13.22 8.45
C LEU A 88 6.01 13.59 7.74
N ALA A 89 6.13 14.40 6.70
CA ALA A 89 5.01 14.79 5.84
C ALA A 89 5.33 14.50 4.38
N ILE A 90 4.30 14.18 3.60
CA ILE A 90 4.44 14.04 2.15
C ILE A 90 4.63 15.42 1.52
N THR A 91 5.44 15.49 0.47
CA THR A 91 5.58 16.69 -0.35
C THR A 91 4.61 16.67 -1.53
N PRO A 92 4.36 17.81 -2.21
CA PRO A 92 3.62 17.81 -3.47
C PRO A 92 4.20 16.84 -4.51
N ARG A 93 5.54 16.75 -4.60
CA ARG A 93 6.23 15.80 -5.47
C ARG A 93 5.94 14.34 -5.08
N GLY A 94 5.89 14.02 -3.79
CA GLY A 94 5.54 12.68 -3.31
C GLY A 94 4.09 12.33 -3.62
N HIS A 95 3.18 13.26 -3.43
CA HIS A 95 1.77 13.10 -3.79
C HIS A 95 1.61 12.85 -5.30
N ASP A 96 2.22 13.69 -6.14
CA ASP A 96 2.17 13.54 -7.60
C ASP A 96 2.75 12.19 -8.07
N MET A 97 3.80 11.72 -7.40
CA MET A 97 4.37 10.40 -7.68
C MET A 97 3.35 9.28 -7.40
N LEU A 98 2.70 9.29 -6.24
CA LEU A 98 1.68 8.28 -5.90
C LEU A 98 0.49 8.33 -6.86
N GLU A 99 0.01 9.51 -7.21
CA GLU A 99 -1.11 9.66 -8.17
C GLU A 99 -0.76 9.13 -9.55
N ARG A 100 0.46 9.38 -10.02
CA ARG A 100 0.94 8.83 -11.29
C ARG A 100 0.96 7.30 -11.26
N LEU A 101 1.51 6.71 -10.21
CA LEU A 101 1.57 5.26 -10.06
C LEU A 101 0.16 4.63 -10.00
N ARG A 102 -0.77 5.25 -9.28
CA ARG A 102 -2.18 4.82 -9.24
C ARG A 102 -2.82 4.85 -10.62
N THR A 103 -2.57 5.91 -11.37
CA THR A 103 -3.10 6.05 -12.74
C THR A 103 -2.53 4.98 -13.67
N GLU A 104 -1.23 4.75 -13.64
CA GLU A 104 -0.57 3.72 -14.46
C GLU A 104 -1.10 2.32 -14.13
N THR A 105 -1.20 1.98 -12.85
CA THR A 105 -1.77 0.71 -12.38
C THR A 105 -3.23 0.53 -12.81
N THR A 106 -4.02 1.59 -12.72
CA THR A 106 -5.42 1.56 -13.14
C THR A 106 -5.55 1.31 -14.64
N LEU A 107 -4.72 1.97 -15.45
CA LEU A 107 -4.71 1.78 -16.90
C LEU A 107 -4.28 0.36 -17.29
N GLU A 108 -3.27 -0.20 -16.62
CA GLU A 108 -2.82 -1.58 -16.86
C GLU A 108 -3.91 -2.59 -16.50
N LEU A 109 -4.57 -2.40 -15.34
CA LEU A 109 -5.67 -3.25 -14.94
C LEU A 109 -6.84 -3.15 -15.91
N ALA A 110 -7.20 -1.95 -16.34
CA ALA A 110 -8.24 -1.74 -17.35
C ALA A 110 -7.92 -2.46 -18.69
N ALA A 111 -6.67 -2.42 -19.13
CA ALA A 111 -6.23 -3.18 -20.31
C ALA A 111 -6.38 -4.70 -20.11
N SER A 112 -6.05 -5.19 -18.92
CA SER A 112 -6.21 -6.61 -18.58
C SER A 112 -7.68 -7.04 -18.55
N LEU A 113 -8.57 -6.19 -18.04
CA LEU A 113 -10.01 -6.45 -18.00
C LEU A 113 -10.65 -6.55 -19.39
N ARG A 114 -10.09 -5.87 -20.39
CA ARG A 114 -10.57 -5.99 -21.79
C ARG A 114 -10.36 -7.37 -22.39
N LEU A 115 -9.41 -8.14 -21.85
CA LEU A 115 -9.14 -9.52 -22.31
C LEU A 115 -10.13 -10.53 -21.74
N LEU A 116 -10.96 -10.14 -20.79
CA LEU A 116 -11.98 -10.98 -20.20
C LEU A 116 -13.26 -10.99 -21.06
N THR A 117 -13.98 -12.11 -21.01
CA THR A 117 -15.32 -12.19 -21.60
C THR A 117 -16.31 -11.28 -20.86
N PRO A 118 -17.44 -10.90 -21.48
CA PRO A 118 -18.47 -10.12 -20.78
C PRO A 118 -18.96 -10.80 -19.48
N ALA A 119 -19.15 -12.11 -19.50
CA ALA A 119 -19.57 -12.89 -18.33
C ALA A 119 -18.54 -12.83 -17.19
N GLN A 120 -17.25 -12.94 -17.51
CA GLN A 120 -16.18 -12.82 -16.53
C GLN A 120 -16.10 -11.42 -15.92
N ARG A 121 -16.28 -10.38 -16.72
CA ARG A 121 -16.33 -8.99 -16.21
C ARG A 121 -17.52 -8.77 -15.29
N ALA A 122 -18.69 -9.32 -15.64
CA ALA A 122 -19.88 -9.25 -14.78
C ALA A 122 -19.65 -9.95 -13.45
N ALA A 123 -19.12 -11.16 -13.45
CA ALA A 123 -18.81 -11.91 -12.24
C ALA A 123 -17.78 -11.15 -11.35
N LEU A 124 -16.80 -10.51 -11.95
CA LEU A 124 -15.83 -9.70 -11.21
C LEU A 124 -16.48 -8.44 -10.61
N ALA A 125 -17.36 -7.78 -11.34
CA ALA A 125 -18.10 -6.63 -10.84
C ALA A 125 -19.01 -6.99 -9.65
N GLU A 126 -19.66 -8.14 -9.69
CA GLU A 126 -20.46 -8.66 -8.56
C GLU A 126 -19.59 -9.01 -7.35
N ALA A 127 -18.37 -9.49 -7.58
CA ALA A 127 -17.45 -9.84 -6.50
C ALA A 127 -16.74 -8.63 -5.87
N LEU A 128 -16.73 -7.48 -6.52
CA LEU A 128 -15.97 -6.30 -6.09
C LEU A 128 -16.32 -5.83 -4.68
N PRO A 129 -17.60 -5.65 -4.28
CA PRO A 129 -17.94 -5.25 -2.92
C PRO A 129 -17.47 -6.24 -1.85
N VAL A 130 -17.44 -7.54 -2.20
CA VAL A 130 -16.97 -8.60 -1.29
C VAL A 130 -15.46 -8.51 -1.09
N LEU A 131 -14.71 -8.23 -2.16
CA LEU A 131 -13.25 -8.02 -2.10
C LEU A 131 -12.88 -6.77 -1.31
N GLU A 132 -13.65 -5.69 -1.46
CA GLU A 132 -13.51 -4.45 -0.68
C GLU A 132 -13.74 -4.72 0.81
N GLN A 133 -14.82 -5.41 1.16
CA GLN A 133 -15.10 -5.81 2.53
C GLN A 133 -13.99 -6.68 3.14
N LEU A 134 -13.43 -7.61 2.37
CA LEU A 134 -12.31 -8.45 2.81
C LEU A 134 -11.03 -7.63 3.05
N ALA A 135 -10.82 -6.59 2.25
CA ALA A 135 -9.66 -5.72 2.38
C ALA A 135 -9.75 -4.79 3.61
N GLU A 136 -10.96 -4.42 4.02
CA GLU A 136 -11.24 -3.58 5.19
C GLU A 136 -11.33 -4.38 6.49
N ALA A 137 -11.59 -5.70 6.41
CA ALA A 137 -11.68 -6.53 7.59
C ALA A 137 -10.38 -6.48 8.39
N PRO A 138 -10.44 -6.21 9.72
CA PRO A 138 -9.25 -6.29 10.56
C PRO A 138 -8.66 -7.69 10.42
N GLY A 139 -7.35 -7.76 10.13
CA GLY A 139 -6.66 -9.04 9.98
C GLY A 139 -7.01 -9.94 11.17
N ALA A 140 -7.51 -11.15 10.89
CA ALA A 140 -7.74 -12.12 11.95
C ALA A 140 -6.40 -12.35 12.66
N ASP A 141 -6.32 -11.99 13.93
CA ASP A 141 -5.16 -12.23 14.77
C ASP A 141 -4.90 -13.75 14.81
N PRO A 142 -3.80 -14.24 14.24
CA PRO A 142 -3.51 -15.68 14.24
C PRO A 142 -3.25 -16.23 15.64
N ALA A 143 -3.15 -15.38 16.67
CA ALA A 143 -2.96 -15.79 18.06
C ALA A 143 -4.24 -16.28 18.74
N GLY A 144 -5.43 -15.97 18.21
CA GLY A 144 -6.72 -16.39 18.79
C GLY A 144 -7.15 -17.84 18.49
N ALA A 145 -6.43 -18.59 17.66
CA ALA A 145 -6.81 -19.95 17.25
C ALA A 145 -6.12 -21.07 18.06
N ARG A 146 -5.49 -20.76 19.19
CA ARG A 146 -4.90 -21.73 20.13
C ARG A 146 -5.44 -21.50 21.54
N ALA A 147 -6.69 -21.86 21.73
CA ALA A 147 -7.28 -22.09 23.04
C ALA A 147 -8.17 -23.33 22.95
#